data_ab63fe15103bc48b433415702af67b4f
#
_entry.id   ab63fe15103bc48b433415702af67b4f
#
_cell.length_a   1.000
_cell.length_b   1.000
_cell.length_c   1.000
_cell.angle_alpha   90.00
_cell.angle_beta   90.00
_cell.angle_gamma   90.00
#
_symmetry.space_group_name_H-M   'P 1'
#
loop_
_entity.id
_entity.type
_entity.pdbx_description
1 polymer ?
#
loop_
_entity_poly.entity_id
_entity_poly.type
_entity_poly.pdbx_seq_one_letter_code
_entity_poly.pdbx_strand_id
1 'polypeptide(L)' 'MILTIDIGGTNIKYGLCDESGNIQHKGEYPTLDTADKIVQSICDLPFSYDGIAISMPGILNEDH' A
#
# COMPACT_ATOMS: atom_id res chain seq x y z
N MET A 1 5.02 -10.08 -10.12
CA MET A 1 4.14 -8.96 -9.76
C MET A 1 4.65 -8.27 -8.51
N ILE A 2 4.53 -6.97 -8.49
CA ILE A 2 4.92 -6.16 -7.33
C ILE A 2 3.68 -5.44 -6.83
N LEU A 3 3.42 -5.57 -5.54
CA LEU A 3 2.34 -4.81 -4.91
C LEU A 3 2.92 -3.52 -4.35
N THR A 4 2.38 -2.38 -4.78
CA THR A 4 2.81 -1.09 -4.27
C THR A 4 1.74 -0.56 -3.32
N ILE A 5 2.16 -0.02 -2.19
CA ILE A 5 1.27 0.52 -1.18
C ILE A 5 1.73 1.94 -0.84
N ASP A 6 0.79 2.87 -0.88
CA ASP A 6 1.07 4.25 -0.54
C ASP A 6 0.13 4.62 0.62
N ILE A 7 0.68 4.78 1.80
CA ILE A 7 -0.10 5.03 3.01
C ILE A 7 -0.15 6.52 3.27
N GLY A 8 -1.30 7.12 3.00
CA GLY A 8 -1.53 8.53 3.27
C GLY A 8 -2.26 8.75 4.58
N GLY A 9 -2.50 10.00 4.92
CA GLY A 9 -3.19 10.34 6.14
C GLY A 9 -4.66 9.97 6.14
N THR A 10 -5.29 9.97 4.98
CA THR A 10 -6.72 9.69 4.87
C THR A 10 -7.01 8.38 4.14
N ASN A 11 -6.22 8.05 3.13
CA ASN A 11 -6.46 6.85 2.32
C ASN A 11 -5.17 6.10 2.08
N ILE A 12 -5.31 4.79 1.93
CA ILE A 12 -4.25 3.91 1.49
C ILE A 12 -4.52 3.57 0.03
N LYS A 13 -3.53 3.80 -0.82
CA LYS A 13 -3.65 3.47 -2.25
C LYS A 13 -2.78 2.28 -2.55
N TYR A 14 -3.26 1.40 -3.42
CA TYR A 14 -2.46 0.24 -3.79
C TYR A 14 -2.49 0.04 -5.29
N GLY A 15 -1.45 -0.62 -5.80
CA GLY A 15 -1.36 -0.99 -7.20
C GLY A 15 -0.61 -2.29 -7.31
N LEU A 16 -1.05 -3.15 -8.22
CA LEU A 16 -0.37 -4.40 -8.53
C LEU A 16 0.21 -4.26 -9.94
N CYS A 17 1.54 -4.31 -10.02
CA CYS A 17 2.24 -4.07 -11.28
C CYS A 17 2.93 -5.35 -11.76
N ASP A 18 2.96 -5.54 -13.07
CA ASP A 18 3.71 -6.66 -13.64
C ASP A 18 5.17 -6.26 -13.87
N GLU A 19 5.95 -7.18 -14.42
CA GLU A 19 7.37 -6.96 -14.64
C GLU A 19 7.67 -5.86 -15.64
N SER A 20 6.74 -5.58 -16.50
CA SER A 20 6.89 -4.52 -17.50
C SER A 20 6.50 -3.16 -16.97
N GLY A 21 6.00 -3.09 -15.73
CA GLY A 21 5.58 -1.83 -15.14
C GLY A 21 4.13 -1.49 -15.40
N ASN A 22 3.38 -2.39 -16.01
CA ASN A 22 1.95 -2.15 -16.25
C ASN A 22 1.15 -2.44 -15.00
N ILE A 23 0.20 -1.56 -14.69
CA ILE A 23 -0.66 -1.74 -13.54
C ILE A 23 -1.79 -2.68 -13.90
N GLN A 24 -1.88 -3.79 -13.18
CA GLN A 24 -2.92 -4.79 -13.42
C GLN A 24 -4.16 -4.52 -12.59
N HIS A 25 -3.96 -4.04 -11.36
CA HIS A 25 -5.06 -3.70 -10.46
C HIS A 25 -4.65 -2.49 -9.65
N LYS A 26 -5.61 -1.65 -9.29
CA LYS A 26 -5.36 -0.54 -8.39
C LYS A 26 -6.64 -0.20 -7.65
N GLY A 27 -6.47 0.42 -6.49
CA GLY A 27 -7.61 0.84 -5.70
C GLY A 27 -7.15 1.65 -4.50
N GLU A 28 -8.10 2.01 -3.67
CA GLU A 28 -7.79 2.70 -2.44
C GLU A 28 -8.88 2.45 -1.42
N TYR A 29 -8.54 2.63 -0.14
CA TYR A 29 -9.48 2.50 0.95
C TYR A 29 -9.01 3.39 2.09
N PRO A 30 -9.92 3.73 3.04
CA PRO A 30 -9.56 4.64 4.12
C PRO A 30 -8.45 4.08 4.99
N THR A 31 -7.55 4.97 5.42
CA THR A 31 -6.47 4.61 6.32
C THR A 31 -7.06 4.24 7.68
N LEU A 32 -6.61 3.12 8.21
CA LEU A 32 -7.10 2.62 9.48
C LEU A 32 -6.38 3.28 10.64
N ASP A 33 -6.93 3.14 11.84
CA ASP A 33 -6.48 3.93 12.98
C ASP A 33 -5.27 3.36 13.72
N THR A 34 -4.88 2.12 13.44
CA THR A 34 -3.69 1.53 14.08
C THR A 34 -2.82 0.87 13.04
N ALA A 35 -1.52 0.78 13.36
CA ALA A 35 -0.56 0.12 12.47
C ALA A 35 -0.91 -1.34 12.24
N ASP A 36 -1.38 -2.03 13.29
CA ASP A 36 -1.74 -3.43 13.16
C ASP A 36 -2.88 -3.62 12.17
N LYS A 37 -3.88 -2.75 12.21
CA LYS A 37 -4.99 -2.84 11.27
C LYS A 37 -4.56 -2.52 9.85
N ILE A 38 -3.64 -1.58 9.69
CA ILE A 38 -3.11 -1.25 8.37
C ILE A 38 -2.38 -2.45 7.78
N VAL A 39 -1.51 -3.08 8.56
CA VAL A 39 -0.78 -4.25 8.10
C VAL A 39 -1.75 -5.38 7.76
N GLN A 40 -2.75 -5.60 8.60
CA GLN A 40 -3.72 -6.65 8.36
C GLN A 40 -4.50 -6.41 7.07
N SER A 41 -4.86 -5.15 6.81
CA SER A 41 -5.62 -4.82 5.59
C SER A 41 -4.80 -5.09 4.34
N ILE A 42 -3.50 -4.82 4.39
CA ILE A 42 -2.61 -5.11 3.26
C ILE A 42 -2.50 -6.61 3.04
N CYS A 43 -2.36 -7.37 4.12
CA CYS A 43 -2.27 -8.83 4.03
C CYS A 43 -3.56 -9.46 3.53
N ASP A 44 -4.68 -8.79 3.73
CA ASP A 44 -5.99 -9.29 3.29
C ASP A 44 -6.28 -9.01 1.81
N LEU A 45 -5.44 -8.23 1.13
CA LEU A 45 -5.66 -7.97 -0.30
C LEU A 45 -5.57 -9.27 -1.08
N PRO A 46 -6.51 -9.51 -2.00
CA PRO A 46 -6.62 -10.81 -2.68
C PRO A 46 -5.70 -10.92 -3.90
N PHE A 47 -4.44 -10.55 -3.72
CA PHE A 47 -3.49 -10.58 -4.82
C PHE A 47 -2.29 -11.45 -4.48
N SER A 48 -1.74 -12.09 -5.52
CA SER A 48 -0.46 -12.79 -5.41
C SER A 48 0.63 -11.89 -5.94
N TYR A 49 1.72 -11.78 -5.22
CA TYR A 49 2.82 -10.92 -5.63
C TYR A 49 4.15 -11.48 -5.15
N ASP A 50 5.23 -11.10 -5.85
CA ASP A 50 6.56 -11.57 -5.53
C ASP A 50 7.31 -10.58 -4.64
N GLY A 51 6.89 -9.33 -4.64
CA GLY A 51 7.51 -8.31 -3.83
C GLY A 51 6.51 -7.23 -3.47
N ILE A 52 6.85 -6.43 -2.47
CA ILE A 52 5.99 -5.36 -2.01
C ILE A 52 6.83 -4.11 -1.77
N ALA A 53 6.30 -2.96 -2.16
CA ALA A 53 6.93 -1.68 -1.92
C ALA A 53 5.94 -0.80 -1.17
N ILE A 54 6.35 -0.26 -0.04
CA ILE A 54 5.48 0.56 0.81
C ILE A 54 6.07 1.95 0.94
N SER A 55 5.23 2.95 0.76
CA SER A 55 5.60 4.35 0.89
C SER A 55 4.71 5.01 1.94
N MET A 56 5.30 5.80 2.82
CA MET A 56 4.59 6.50 3.89
C MET A 56 5.10 7.92 4.02
N PRO A 57 4.92 8.75 2.99
CA PRO A 57 5.53 10.07 2.99
C PRO A 57 5.02 10.98 4.11
N GLY A 58 3.79 10.84 4.53
CA GLY A 58 3.24 11.70 5.57
C GLY A 58 3.79 11.41 6.95
N ILE A 59 4.31 10.23 7.17
CA ILE A 59 4.79 9.84 8.49
C ILE A 59 6.23 10.29 8.71
N LEU A 60 6.99 10.43 7.65
CA LEU A 60 8.40 10.76 7.76
C LEU A 60 8.68 12.18 8.16
N ASN A 61 7.68 13.01 8.20
CA ASN A 61 7.87 14.41 8.50
C ASN A 61 7.97 14.73 9.96
N GLU A 62 8.00 13.85 10.73
CA GLU A 62 8.04 14.13 12.06
C GLU A 62 9.31 14.58 12.54
N ASP A 63 9.60 14.70 12.47
CA ASP A 63 10.52 14.86 13.09
C ASP A 63 11.19 15.63 13.12
N HIS A 64 11.07 15.84 13.04
CA HIS A 64 11.71 16.34 13.27
C HIS A 64 11.92 16.78 13.52
#